data_3a589712bf8a41dd282ee468595ed90f
#
_entry.id   3a589712bf8a41dd282ee468595ed90f
#
_cell.length_a   1.000
_cell.length_b   1.000
_cell.length_c   1.000
_cell.angle_alpha   90.00
_cell.angle_beta   90.00
_cell.angle_gamma   90.00
#
_symmetry.space_group_name_H-M   'P 1'
#
loop_
_entity.id
_entity.type
_entity.pdbx_description
1 polymer ?
#
loop_
_entity_poly.entity_id
_entity_poly.type
_entity_poly.pdbx_seq_one_letter_code
_entity_poly.pdbx_strand_id
1 'polypeptide(L)'
;MERVDTIVDTLDSYGLIRKAKITGKYYTICCPFHNEGKETHPSSGILLEDEWKGGKKTPAGFFHCFACHKVATIQELVEHLIKVHSVDVSLAETLRKLVEIDLEDIETIIPTALFEDFNSKLALDSIQALKSLKPQYIQEEELQQYRFTCKYMYERGLTDSIIDKYDIGFQANFVPPKWKQGVPCVTFPVRDINGNVLFVARRSIEDKRFFLPKELEKPVYGIYELPKNAKAVAICEGVFDALTLVKYGQPAVALFGTGTPYQIEQIKRYIQAPIYYLALDNDEAGEKGINRLRKGLKSSAFLFEYKGMPDGADMNDLSYEQFQALTLV
;
A
#
# COMPACT_ATOMS: atom_id res chain seq x y z
N MET A 1 13.10 12.88 -24.03
CA MET A 1 14.17 13.16 -23.03
C MET A 1 13.57 13.36 -21.66
N GLU A 2 12.78 14.38 -21.35
CA GLU A 2 12.22 14.65 -20.00
C GLU A 2 11.55 13.46 -19.29
N ARG A 3 10.89 12.54 -20.01
CA ARG A 3 10.18 11.42 -19.41
C ARG A 3 11.11 10.31 -18.92
N VAL A 4 12.13 9.94 -19.71
CA VAL A 4 13.10 8.90 -19.31
C VAL A 4 13.95 9.40 -18.16
N ASP A 5 14.36 10.69 -18.20
CA ASP A 5 15.08 11.34 -17.11
C ASP A 5 14.29 11.26 -15.81
N THR A 6 13.01 11.64 -15.82
CA THR A 6 12.13 11.59 -14.63
C THR A 6 12.01 10.17 -14.07
N ILE A 7 11.88 9.14 -14.92
CA ILE A 7 11.80 7.75 -14.49
C ILE A 7 13.13 7.32 -13.86
N VAL A 8 14.25 7.57 -14.51
CA VAL A 8 15.59 7.16 -14.03
C VAL A 8 15.93 7.88 -12.73
N ASP A 9 15.68 9.18 -12.63
CA ASP A 9 15.91 9.98 -11.43
C ASP A 9 15.03 9.47 -10.27
N THR A 10 13.79 9.08 -10.55
CA THR A 10 12.92 8.47 -9.55
C THR A 10 13.48 7.13 -9.08
N LEU A 11 13.85 6.23 -9.99
CA LEU A 11 14.43 4.93 -9.64
C LEU A 11 15.74 5.08 -8.84
N ASP A 12 16.58 6.03 -9.18
CA ASP A 12 17.84 6.30 -8.46
C ASP A 12 17.58 6.91 -7.07
N SER A 13 16.66 7.86 -6.96
CA SER A 13 16.29 8.49 -5.69
C SER A 13 15.75 7.53 -4.64
N TYR A 14 15.07 6.46 -5.10
CA TYR A 14 14.60 5.37 -4.25
C TYR A 14 15.61 4.22 -4.09
N GLY A 15 16.81 4.36 -4.66
CA GLY A 15 17.86 3.34 -4.57
C GLY A 15 17.54 2.02 -5.28
N LEU A 16 16.60 2.05 -6.23
CA LEU A 16 16.18 0.86 -7.00
C LEU A 16 17.16 0.50 -8.10
N ILE A 17 17.93 1.48 -8.59
CA ILE A 17 19.02 1.27 -9.52
C ILE A 17 20.33 1.72 -8.90
N ARG A 18 21.44 1.26 -9.44
CA ARG A 18 22.77 1.53 -8.87
C ARG A 18 23.69 2.15 -9.90
N LYS A 19 24.44 3.18 -9.45
CA LYS A 19 25.45 3.88 -10.25
C LYS A 19 24.93 4.50 -11.55
N ALA A 20 23.73 5.08 -11.49
CA ALA A 20 23.15 5.78 -12.64
C ALA A 20 23.98 6.98 -13.06
N LYS A 21 24.38 7.03 -14.32
CA LYS A 21 25.05 8.18 -14.94
C LYS A 21 24.81 8.21 -16.44
N ILE A 22 24.79 9.40 -17.02
CA ILE A 22 24.69 9.55 -18.48
C ILE A 22 26.04 9.23 -19.12
N THR A 23 26.04 8.36 -20.11
CA THR A 23 27.21 8.04 -20.94
C THR A 23 26.75 7.92 -22.39
N GLY A 24 27.09 8.91 -23.20
CA GLY A 24 26.61 9.01 -24.59
C GLY A 24 25.08 9.11 -24.63
N LYS A 25 24.45 8.18 -25.32
CA LYS A 25 22.97 8.13 -25.48
C LYS A 25 22.26 7.24 -24.46
N TYR A 26 22.95 6.80 -23.40
CA TYR A 26 22.39 5.92 -22.38
C TYR A 26 22.53 6.50 -20.99
N TYR A 27 21.54 6.25 -20.14
CA TYR A 27 21.78 6.12 -18.71
C TYR A 27 22.43 4.76 -18.45
N THR A 28 23.71 4.76 -18.07
CA THR A 28 24.40 3.51 -17.69
C THR A 28 24.14 3.20 -16.24
N ILE A 29 23.73 1.94 -15.98
CA ILE A 29 23.41 1.43 -14.64
C ILE A 29 24.02 0.05 -14.43
N CYS A 30 24.16 -0.38 -13.18
CA CYS A 30 24.42 -1.77 -12.86
C CYS A 30 23.19 -2.61 -13.24
N CYS A 31 23.40 -3.74 -13.92
CA CYS A 31 22.28 -4.57 -14.38
C CYS A 31 21.53 -5.23 -13.24
N PRO A 32 20.22 -5.06 -13.12
CA PRO A 32 19.45 -5.71 -12.07
C PRO A 32 19.05 -7.16 -12.39
N PHE A 33 19.27 -7.64 -13.62
CA PHE A 33 18.79 -8.95 -14.09
C PHE A 33 19.80 -10.10 -13.91
N HIS A 34 21.06 -9.81 -13.65
CA HIS A 34 22.04 -10.87 -13.38
C HIS A 34 22.83 -10.60 -12.10
N ASN A 35 23.50 -11.63 -11.58
CA ASN A 35 24.19 -11.59 -10.28
C ASN A 35 23.32 -11.05 -9.13
N GLU A 36 22.00 -11.35 -9.15
CA GLU A 36 21.02 -10.88 -8.16
C GLU A 36 21.06 -9.34 -7.98
N GLY A 37 21.40 -8.59 -9.04
CA GLY A 37 21.55 -7.13 -8.96
C GLY A 37 22.78 -6.65 -8.18
N LYS A 38 23.72 -7.55 -7.80
CA LYS A 38 24.93 -7.22 -7.00
C LYS A 38 26.13 -6.79 -7.84
N GLU A 39 25.92 -6.43 -9.10
CA GLU A 39 26.98 -5.98 -9.98
C GLU A 39 27.71 -4.74 -9.42
N THR A 40 29.03 -4.69 -9.60
CA THR A 40 29.87 -3.61 -9.04
C THR A 40 30.24 -2.55 -10.08
N HIS A 41 30.14 -2.86 -11.38
CA HIS A 41 30.43 -1.97 -12.48
C HIS A 41 29.24 -1.89 -13.42
N PRO A 42 28.84 -0.70 -13.90
CA PRO A 42 27.75 -0.57 -14.85
C PRO A 42 28.01 -1.36 -16.14
N SER A 43 27.12 -2.27 -16.47
CA SER A 43 27.19 -3.09 -17.68
C SER A 43 25.95 -2.98 -18.55
N SER A 44 25.02 -2.12 -18.18
CA SER A 44 23.76 -1.95 -18.90
C SER A 44 23.41 -0.47 -19.10
N GLY A 45 22.50 -0.21 -20.03
CA GLY A 45 22.07 1.14 -20.35
C GLY A 45 20.59 1.21 -20.66
N ILE A 46 20.00 2.36 -20.29
CA ILE A 46 18.64 2.77 -20.65
C ILE A 46 18.77 3.85 -21.72
N LEU A 47 18.16 3.65 -22.88
CA LEU A 47 18.25 4.56 -24.01
C LEU A 47 17.51 5.88 -23.69
N LEU A 48 18.19 7.02 -23.86
CA LEU A 48 17.66 8.34 -23.53
C LEU A 48 16.62 8.86 -24.53
N GLU A 49 16.85 8.59 -25.81
CA GLU A 49 16.05 9.09 -26.92
C GLU A 49 15.77 7.96 -27.92
N ASP A 50 14.73 8.14 -28.72
CA ASP A 50 14.42 7.19 -29.79
C ASP A 50 15.62 7.03 -30.75
N GLU A 51 16.01 5.79 -31.03
CA GLU A 51 17.08 5.49 -31.99
C GLU A 51 16.51 4.83 -33.25
N TRP A 52 16.93 5.32 -34.40
CA TRP A 52 16.59 4.73 -35.69
C TRP A 52 17.82 4.08 -36.30
N LYS A 53 17.74 2.78 -36.56
CA LYS A 53 18.83 2.03 -37.19
C LYS A 53 18.29 1.04 -38.21
N GLY A 54 18.73 1.18 -39.48
CA GLY A 54 18.28 0.26 -40.54
C GLY A 54 16.74 0.26 -40.77
N GLY A 55 16.10 1.41 -40.59
CA GLY A 55 14.64 1.54 -40.73
C GLY A 55 13.82 1.04 -39.52
N LYS A 56 14.47 0.59 -38.45
CA LYS A 56 13.84 0.14 -37.20
C LYS A 56 14.02 1.18 -36.12
N LYS A 57 12.93 1.42 -35.37
CA LYS A 57 12.92 2.32 -34.22
C LYS A 57 13.16 1.52 -32.94
N THR A 58 14.13 1.96 -32.12
CA THR A 58 14.26 1.54 -30.73
C THR A 58 13.78 2.71 -29.87
N PRO A 59 12.73 2.55 -29.05
CA PRO A 59 12.16 3.65 -28.29
C PRO A 59 13.07 4.06 -27.14
N ALA A 60 12.96 5.33 -26.72
CA ALA A 60 13.53 5.83 -25.49
C ALA A 60 13.02 4.98 -24.29
N GLY A 61 13.87 4.78 -23.29
CA GLY A 61 13.58 3.91 -22.16
C GLY A 61 13.90 2.42 -22.40
N PHE A 62 14.34 2.05 -23.62
CA PHE A 62 14.75 0.67 -23.90
C PHE A 62 16.01 0.32 -23.11
N PHE A 63 15.93 -0.76 -22.32
CA PHE A 63 17.03 -1.28 -21.51
C PHE A 63 17.80 -2.35 -22.26
N HIS A 64 19.11 -2.31 -22.21
CA HIS A 64 20.01 -3.34 -22.72
C HIS A 64 21.21 -3.56 -21.78
N CYS A 65 21.45 -4.80 -21.40
CA CYS A 65 22.67 -5.20 -20.71
C CYS A 65 23.71 -5.75 -21.70
N PHE A 66 24.87 -5.14 -21.74
CA PHE A 66 25.96 -5.55 -22.63
C PHE A 66 26.71 -6.80 -22.15
N ALA A 67 26.54 -7.20 -20.87
CA ALA A 67 27.18 -8.38 -20.29
C ALA A 67 26.31 -9.63 -20.40
N CYS A 68 25.04 -9.59 -20.01
CA CYS A 68 24.15 -10.75 -20.06
C CYS A 68 23.17 -10.76 -21.26
N HIS A 69 23.25 -9.75 -22.11
CA HIS A 69 22.40 -9.56 -23.30
C HIS A 69 20.90 -9.46 -23.03
N LYS A 70 20.51 -9.25 -21.76
CA LYS A 70 19.11 -8.99 -21.43
C LYS A 70 18.66 -7.67 -22.03
N VAL A 71 17.53 -7.71 -22.72
CA VAL A 71 16.81 -6.54 -23.20
C VAL A 71 15.47 -6.45 -22.47
N ALA A 72 14.97 -5.25 -22.27
CA ALA A 72 13.69 -5.00 -21.63
C ALA A 72 13.13 -3.63 -22.04
N THR A 73 11.84 -3.47 -22.01
CA THR A 73 11.19 -2.17 -22.03
C THR A 73 11.38 -1.48 -20.69
N ILE A 74 11.13 -0.17 -20.62
CA ILE A 74 11.17 0.55 -19.34
C ILE A 74 10.14 0.00 -18.34
N GLN A 75 9.00 -0.46 -18.82
CA GLN A 75 7.96 -1.09 -17.98
C GLN A 75 8.46 -2.41 -17.38
N GLU A 76 9.04 -3.29 -18.22
CA GLU A 76 9.59 -4.57 -17.75
C GLU A 76 10.74 -4.39 -16.76
N LEU A 77 11.58 -3.37 -16.97
CA LEU A 77 12.63 -3.00 -16.05
C LEU A 77 12.05 -2.55 -14.69
N VAL A 78 11.07 -1.66 -14.72
CA VAL A 78 10.40 -1.16 -13.50
C VAL A 78 9.70 -2.29 -12.75
N GLU A 79 8.95 -3.16 -13.42
CA GLU A 79 8.29 -4.29 -12.77
C GLU A 79 9.31 -5.27 -12.15
N HIS A 80 10.42 -5.51 -12.84
CA HIS A 80 11.50 -6.33 -12.28
C HIS A 80 12.09 -5.70 -11.00
N LEU A 81 12.35 -4.39 -11.01
CA LEU A 81 12.88 -3.66 -9.86
C LEU A 81 11.90 -3.66 -8.68
N ILE A 82 10.61 -3.45 -8.95
CA ILE A 82 9.54 -3.53 -7.94
C ILE A 82 9.58 -4.90 -7.25
N LYS A 83 9.69 -5.97 -8.02
CA LYS A 83 9.72 -7.35 -7.51
C LYS A 83 10.99 -7.65 -6.71
N VAL A 84 12.17 -7.31 -7.25
CA VAL A 84 13.47 -7.64 -6.62
C VAL A 84 13.68 -6.86 -5.33
N HIS A 85 13.26 -5.60 -5.29
CA HIS A 85 13.41 -4.75 -4.11
C HIS A 85 12.23 -4.83 -3.15
N SER A 86 11.21 -5.67 -3.45
CA SER A 86 9.99 -5.77 -2.64
C SER A 86 9.39 -4.39 -2.36
N VAL A 87 9.29 -3.57 -3.40
CA VAL A 87 8.82 -2.18 -3.33
C VAL A 87 7.40 -2.16 -2.80
N ASP A 88 7.09 -1.22 -1.90
CA ASP A 88 5.75 -1.05 -1.37
C ASP A 88 4.73 -0.71 -2.47
N VAL A 89 3.47 -1.06 -2.21
CA VAL A 89 2.38 -0.92 -3.20
C VAL A 89 2.24 0.49 -3.73
N SER A 90 2.38 1.50 -2.87
CA SER A 90 2.21 2.90 -3.26
C SER A 90 3.34 3.41 -4.17
N LEU A 91 4.59 3.06 -3.84
CA LEU A 91 5.71 3.39 -4.71
C LEU A 91 5.63 2.60 -6.02
N ALA A 92 5.24 1.31 -5.95
CA ALA A 92 5.01 0.49 -7.14
C ALA A 92 3.95 1.12 -8.06
N GLU A 93 2.81 1.58 -7.52
CA GLU A 93 1.80 2.30 -8.30
C GLU A 93 2.33 3.59 -8.91
N THR A 94 3.11 4.36 -8.13
CA THR A 94 3.73 5.59 -8.63
C THR A 94 4.68 5.30 -9.80
N LEU A 95 5.52 4.29 -9.66
CA LEU A 95 6.46 3.87 -10.69
C LEU A 95 5.72 3.36 -11.94
N ARG A 96 4.65 2.59 -11.78
CA ARG A 96 3.81 2.13 -12.89
C ARG A 96 3.18 3.29 -13.65
N LYS A 97 2.60 4.26 -12.93
CA LYS A 97 2.04 5.48 -13.56
C LYS A 97 3.08 6.28 -14.33
N LEU A 98 4.32 6.35 -13.84
CA LEU A 98 5.41 7.03 -14.55
C LEU A 98 5.76 6.36 -15.88
N VAL A 99 5.62 5.04 -15.97
CA VAL A 99 5.94 4.27 -17.18
C VAL A 99 4.73 3.92 -18.03
N GLU A 100 3.50 4.24 -17.60
CA GLU A 100 2.29 4.04 -18.40
C GLU A 100 2.39 4.85 -19.70
N ILE A 101 2.59 4.12 -20.79
CA ILE A 101 2.32 4.57 -22.15
C ILE A 101 0.87 4.14 -22.43
N ASP A 102 0.09 4.96 -23.10
CA ASP A 102 -1.23 4.57 -23.57
C ASP A 102 -1.16 3.22 -24.28
N LEU A 103 -1.94 2.24 -23.83
CA LEU A 103 -1.93 0.88 -24.40
C LEU A 103 -2.33 0.86 -25.87
N GLU A 104 -2.96 1.91 -26.38
CA GLU A 104 -3.28 2.10 -27.80
C GLU A 104 -2.02 2.35 -28.66
N ASP A 105 -0.93 2.87 -28.08
CA ASP A 105 0.33 3.08 -28.78
C ASP A 105 1.23 1.83 -28.87
N ILE A 106 0.97 0.80 -28.06
CA ILE A 106 1.82 -0.39 -28.01
C ILE A 106 1.66 -1.27 -29.26
N GLU A 107 0.47 -1.36 -29.84
CA GLU A 107 0.24 -2.16 -31.06
C GLU A 107 0.96 -1.59 -32.29
N THR A 108 1.26 -0.29 -32.28
CA THR A 108 1.95 0.38 -33.41
C THR A 108 3.46 0.45 -33.27
N ILE A 109 4.03 0.22 -32.07
CA ILE A 109 5.45 0.46 -31.77
C ILE A 109 6.30 -0.81 -31.78
N ILE A 110 5.71 -1.99 -31.63
CA ILE A 110 6.46 -3.25 -31.60
C ILE A 110 6.56 -3.81 -33.03
N PRO A 111 7.75 -3.83 -33.64
CA PRO A 111 7.91 -4.47 -34.93
C PRO A 111 7.66 -5.99 -34.81
N THR A 112 6.72 -6.49 -35.57
CA THR A 112 6.33 -7.93 -35.66
C THR A 112 7.53 -8.89 -35.80
N ALA A 113 8.65 -8.41 -36.28
CA ALA A 113 9.88 -9.20 -36.47
C ALA A 113 10.67 -9.51 -35.18
N LEU A 114 10.39 -8.81 -34.06
CA LEU A 114 10.97 -9.14 -32.73
C LEU A 114 10.13 -10.17 -31.98
N PHE A 115 8.91 -10.46 -32.45
CA PHE A 115 8.00 -11.42 -31.85
C PHE A 115 8.10 -12.82 -32.42
N GLU A 116 8.66 -12.98 -33.61
CA GLU A 116 8.76 -14.29 -34.26
C GLU A 116 9.79 -15.24 -33.59
N ASP A 117 10.78 -14.69 -32.85
CA ASP A 117 11.78 -15.48 -32.11
C ASP A 117 11.49 -15.59 -30.59
N PHE A 118 10.51 -14.87 -30.09
CA PHE A 118 10.09 -14.97 -28.68
C PHE A 118 8.69 -15.55 -28.60
N ASN A 119 8.59 -16.79 -28.13
CA ASN A 119 7.37 -17.56 -27.89
C ASN A 119 6.16 -16.62 -27.58
N SER A 120 5.31 -16.42 -28.59
CA SER A 120 4.10 -15.56 -28.54
C SER A 120 3.17 -15.87 -27.37
N LYS A 121 3.24 -17.08 -26.83
CA LYS A 121 2.50 -17.53 -25.65
C LYS A 121 3.01 -16.91 -24.34
N LEU A 122 4.34 -16.76 -24.19
CA LEU A 122 4.95 -16.12 -22.99
C LEU A 122 4.67 -14.61 -22.92
N ALA A 123 4.60 -13.94 -24.08
CA ALA A 123 4.24 -12.51 -24.13
C ALA A 123 2.74 -12.29 -23.84
N LEU A 124 1.86 -13.14 -24.38
CA LEU A 124 0.43 -13.10 -24.07
C LEU A 124 0.13 -13.42 -22.60
N ASP A 125 0.81 -14.44 -22.04
CA ASP A 125 0.68 -14.79 -20.62
C ASP A 125 1.23 -13.67 -19.71
N SER A 126 2.29 -12.97 -20.16
CA SER A 126 2.83 -11.80 -19.45
C SER A 126 1.90 -10.60 -19.53
N ILE A 127 1.27 -10.34 -20.67
CA ILE A 127 0.27 -9.26 -20.84
C ILE A 127 -1.01 -9.57 -20.06
N GLN A 128 -1.45 -10.83 -20.04
CA GLN A 128 -2.58 -11.25 -19.19
C GLN A 128 -2.23 -11.18 -17.70
N ALA A 129 -1.00 -11.55 -17.31
CA ALA A 129 -0.50 -11.39 -15.96
C ALA A 129 -0.39 -9.90 -15.56
N LEU A 130 0.05 -9.02 -16.47
CA LEU A 130 0.09 -7.57 -16.24
C LEU A 130 -1.32 -6.95 -16.14
N LYS A 131 -2.29 -7.45 -16.91
CA LYS A 131 -3.71 -7.05 -16.76
C LYS A 131 -4.32 -7.55 -15.44
N SER A 132 -3.82 -8.66 -14.89
CA SER A 132 -4.22 -9.18 -13.58
C SER A 132 -3.54 -8.48 -12.40
N LEU A 133 -2.50 -7.67 -12.63
CA LEU A 133 -1.74 -6.94 -11.60
C LEU A 133 -2.26 -5.51 -11.35
N LYS A 134 -3.31 -5.05 -12.05
CA LYS A 134 -4.04 -3.86 -11.59
C LYS A 134 -4.63 -4.21 -10.23
N PRO A 135 -4.38 -3.43 -9.16
CA PRO A 135 -5.11 -3.64 -7.92
C PRO A 135 -6.59 -3.65 -8.28
N GLN A 136 -7.26 -4.79 -8.06
CA GLN A 136 -8.70 -4.88 -8.26
C GLN A 136 -9.33 -4.12 -7.10
N TYR A 137 -9.53 -2.83 -7.30
CA TYR A 137 -10.30 -2.03 -6.37
C TYR A 137 -11.76 -2.51 -6.40
N ILE A 138 -12.34 -2.64 -5.22
CA ILE A 138 -13.78 -2.86 -5.11
C ILE A 138 -14.48 -1.57 -5.56
N GLN A 139 -15.42 -1.72 -6.48
CA GLN A 139 -16.18 -0.56 -6.97
C GLN A 139 -17.19 -0.09 -5.92
N GLU A 140 -17.48 1.21 -5.89
CA GLU A 140 -18.43 1.79 -4.93
C GLU A 140 -19.82 1.14 -5.02
N GLU A 141 -20.24 0.71 -6.20
CA GLU A 141 -21.50 0.00 -6.42
C GLU A 141 -21.54 -1.34 -5.68
N GLU A 142 -20.39 -2.02 -5.58
CA GLU A 142 -20.29 -3.29 -4.85
C GLU A 142 -20.47 -3.11 -3.33
N LEU A 143 -20.18 -1.91 -2.80
CA LEU A 143 -20.37 -1.63 -1.39
C LEU A 143 -21.84 -1.44 -1.00
N GLN A 144 -22.72 -1.11 -1.95
CA GLN A 144 -24.13 -0.87 -1.68
C GLN A 144 -24.80 -2.06 -0.99
N GLN A 145 -24.38 -3.29 -1.31
CA GLN A 145 -24.89 -4.49 -0.68
C GLN A 145 -24.59 -4.59 0.82
N TYR A 146 -23.66 -3.81 1.33
CA TYR A 146 -23.23 -3.82 2.73
C TYR A 146 -23.76 -2.60 3.51
N ARG A 147 -24.29 -1.57 2.88
CA ARG A 147 -24.75 -0.31 3.49
C ARG A 147 -26.03 -0.49 4.31
N PHE A 148 -25.99 -1.43 5.24
CA PHE A 148 -27.02 -1.66 6.23
C PHE A 148 -26.41 -1.52 7.62
N THR A 149 -27.21 -1.08 8.59
CA THR A 149 -26.81 -1.01 9.98
C THR A 149 -27.35 -2.21 10.77
N CYS A 150 -26.68 -2.56 11.86
CA CYS A 150 -27.16 -3.57 12.80
C CYS A 150 -26.96 -3.09 14.24
N LYS A 151 -27.71 -3.67 15.17
CA LYS A 151 -27.68 -3.29 16.60
C LYS A 151 -26.28 -3.33 17.20
N TYR A 152 -25.47 -4.32 16.81
CA TYR A 152 -24.11 -4.50 17.29
C TYR A 152 -23.20 -3.28 17.04
N MET A 153 -23.38 -2.55 15.92
CA MET A 153 -22.59 -1.35 15.64
C MET A 153 -22.80 -0.28 16.74
N TYR A 154 -24.05 -0.06 17.12
CA TYR A 154 -24.41 0.90 18.17
C TYR A 154 -24.01 0.41 19.56
N GLU A 155 -24.11 -0.89 19.83
CA GLU A 155 -23.61 -1.51 21.06
C GLU A 155 -22.09 -1.35 21.21
N ARG A 156 -21.34 -1.33 20.08
CA ARG A 156 -19.92 -1.00 20.03
C ARG A 156 -19.63 0.51 20.00
N GLY A 157 -20.66 1.32 20.23
CA GLY A 157 -20.54 2.76 20.38
C GLY A 157 -20.36 3.56 19.07
N LEU A 158 -20.59 2.95 17.90
CA LEU A 158 -20.59 3.69 16.64
C LEU A 158 -21.81 4.61 16.57
N THR A 159 -21.62 5.77 15.94
CA THR A 159 -22.69 6.74 15.63
C THR A 159 -22.96 6.74 14.14
N ASP A 160 -24.13 7.22 13.70
CA ASP A 160 -24.47 7.34 12.28
C ASP A 160 -23.39 8.14 11.52
N SER A 161 -22.91 9.23 12.10
CA SER A 161 -21.86 10.05 11.50
C SER A 161 -20.54 9.27 11.25
N ILE A 162 -20.17 8.35 12.13
CA ILE A 162 -18.97 7.49 11.95
C ILE A 162 -19.27 6.41 10.92
N ILE A 163 -20.45 5.79 10.99
CA ILE A 163 -20.89 4.78 10.05
C ILE A 163 -20.85 5.33 8.63
N ASP A 164 -21.43 6.51 8.42
CA ASP A 164 -21.44 7.18 7.12
C ASP A 164 -20.04 7.60 6.67
N LYS A 165 -19.25 8.22 7.56
CA LYS A 165 -17.92 8.71 7.22
C LYS A 165 -16.97 7.60 6.78
N TYR A 166 -17.04 6.43 7.43
CA TYR A 166 -16.15 5.30 7.17
C TYR A 166 -16.82 4.22 6.29
N ASP A 167 -18.05 4.49 5.79
CA ASP A 167 -18.86 3.59 4.96
C ASP A 167 -19.00 2.18 5.61
N ILE A 168 -19.20 2.18 6.93
CA ILE A 168 -19.31 0.95 7.70
C ILE A 168 -20.67 0.31 7.41
N GLY A 169 -20.67 -0.99 7.17
CA GLY A 169 -21.88 -1.70 6.80
C GLY A 169 -22.02 -3.04 7.51
N PHE A 170 -22.99 -3.82 7.04
CA PHE A 170 -23.32 -5.12 7.60
C PHE A 170 -23.54 -6.16 6.50
N GLN A 171 -22.98 -7.35 6.69
CA GLN A 171 -23.22 -8.52 5.86
C GLN A 171 -23.77 -9.65 6.72
N ALA A 172 -25.05 -10.00 6.50
CA ALA A 172 -25.74 -10.99 7.31
C ALA A 172 -25.19 -12.41 7.19
N ASN A 173 -24.60 -12.74 6.06
CA ASN A 173 -24.13 -14.10 5.77
C ASN A 173 -22.80 -14.05 4.98
N PHE A 174 -21.70 -13.77 5.66
CA PHE A 174 -20.37 -13.89 5.07
C PHE A 174 -19.86 -15.30 5.24
N VAL A 175 -19.51 -15.98 4.14
CA VAL A 175 -18.92 -17.32 4.16
C VAL A 175 -17.40 -17.18 4.01
N PRO A 176 -16.61 -17.32 5.09
CA PRO A 176 -15.16 -17.27 5.01
C PRO A 176 -14.61 -18.40 4.10
N PRO A 177 -13.45 -18.21 3.44
CA PRO A 177 -12.84 -19.27 2.64
C PRO A 177 -12.70 -20.58 3.46
N LYS A 178 -13.06 -21.71 2.84
CA LYS A 178 -13.05 -23.05 3.44
C LYS A 178 -14.12 -23.32 4.51
N TRP A 179 -15.01 -22.37 4.79
CA TRP A 179 -16.14 -22.57 5.68
C TRP A 179 -17.37 -23.05 4.90
N LYS A 180 -18.26 -23.79 5.59
CA LYS A 180 -19.54 -24.25 5.01
C LYS A 180 -20.72 -23.39 5.43
N GLN A 181 -20.56 -22.64 6.51
CA GLN A 181 -21.59 -21.77 7.07
C GLN A 181 -21.12 -20.33 7.07
N GLY A 182 -22.04 -19.42 6.80
CA GLY A 182 -21.78 -18.00 6.87
C GLY A 182 -21.94 -17.49 8.30
N VAL A 183 -21.32 -16.35 8.56
CA VAL A 183 -21.41 -15.61 9.82
C VAL A 183 -21.81 -14.18 9.55
N PRO A 184 -22.66 -13.58 10.40
CA PRO A 184 -22.98 -12.17 10.29
C PRO A 184 -21.79 -11.31 10.71
N CYS A 185 -21.49 -10.29 9.91
CA CYS A 185 -20.31 -9.45 10.11
C CYS A 185 -20.62 -7.96 9.94
N VAL A 186 -20.02 -7.12 10.76
CA VAL A 186 -19.83 -5.70 10.43
C VAL A 186 -18.73 -5.62 9.38
N THR A 187 -18.95 -4.80 8.37
CA THR A 187 -18.03 -4.58 7.25
C THR A 187 -17.34 -3.23 7.34
N PHE A 188 -16.06 -3.21 7.04
CA PHE A 188 -15.21 -2.02 7.05
C PHE A 188 -14.49 -1.94 5.69
N PRO A 189 -14.93 -1.08 4.76
CA PRO A 189 -14.17 -0.80 3.57
C PRO A 189 -12.80 -0.22 3.94
N VAL A 190 -11.74 -0.83 3.44
CA VAL A 190 -10.36 -0.40 3.68
C VAL A 190 -9.89 0.36 2.46
N ARG A 191 -9.65 1.64 2.64
CA ARG A 191 -9.32 2.55 1.53
C ARG A 191 -7.81 2.87 1.52
N ASP A 192 -7.29 3.08 0.32
CA ASP A 192 -5.98 3.71 0.15
C ASP A 192 -6.07 5.23 0.38
N ILE A 193 -4.95 5.92 0.28
CA ILE A 193 -4.88 7.38 0.47
C ILE A 193 -5.68 8.19 -0.57
N ASN A 194 -6.04 7.59 -1.69
CA ASN A 194 -6.82 8.22 -2.76
C ASN A 194 -8.34 7.93 -2.62
N GLY A 195 -8.72 7.11 -1.64
CA GLY A 195 -10.10 6.71 -1.39
C GLY A 195 -10.54 5.45 -2.14
N ASN A 196 -9.67 4.81 -2.91
CA ASN A 196 -9.99 3.56 -3.58
C ASN A 196 -10.14 2.43 -2.56
N VAL A 197 -11.16 1.60 -2.71
CA VAL A 197 -11.41 0.48 -1.80
C VAL A 197 -10.52 -0.71 -2.16
N LEU A 198 -9.55 -1.01 -1.32
CA LEU A 198 -8.63 -2.12 -1.48
C LEU A 198 -9.31 -3.46 -1.21
N PHE A 199 -10.06 -3.53 -0.12
CA PHE A 199 -10.86 -4.69 0.28
C PHE A 199 -11.87 -4.29 1.36
N VAL A 200 -12.79 -5.21 1.67
CA VAL A 200 -13.71 -5.08 2.80
C VAL A 200 -13.26 -5.99 3.93
N ALA A 201 -12.79 -5.40 5.03
CA ALA A 201 -12.54 -6.13 6.26
C ALA A 201 -13.86 -6.48 6.95
N ARG A 202 -13.93 -7.61 7.64
CA ARG A 202 -15.16 -8.10 8.27
C ARG A 202 -14.91 -8.54 9.69
N ARG A 203 -15.77 -8.07 10.59
CA ARG A 203 -15.74 -8.44 12.00
C ARG A 203 -17.00 -9.24 12.34
N SER A 204 -16.83 -10.49 12.75
CA SER A 204 -17.96 -11.29 13.24
C SER A 204 -18.66 -10.59 14.41
N ILE A 205 -19.99 -10.63 14.43
CA ILE A 205 -20.77 -10.14 15.58
C ILE A 205 -21.06 -11.24 16.61
N GLU A 206 -20.75 -12.51 16.28
CA GLU A 206 -20.94 -13.66 17.17
C GLU A 206 -19.72 -13.93 18.06
N ASP A 207 -18.53 -13.48 17.61
CA ASP A 207 -17.27 -13.69 18.32
C ASP A 207 -16.22 -12.63 17.98
N LYS A 208 -14.98 -12.82 18.49
CA LYS A 208 -13.88 -11.85 18.30
C LYS A 208 -13.15 -11.99 16.98
N ARG A 209 -13.60 -12.78 16.00
CA ARG A 209 -12.89 -13.00 14.73
C ARG A 209 -12.97 -11.81 13.80
N PHE A 210 -11.82 -11.47 13.22
CA PHE A 210 -11.67 -10.48 12.18
C PHE A 210 -11.19 -11.16 10.89
N PHE A 211 -11.87 -10.95 9.78
CA PHE A 211 -11.57 -11.56 8.49
C PHE A 211 -10.92 -10.52 7.58
N LEU A 212 -9.67 -10.79 7.22
CA LEU A 212 -8.87 -9.99 6.30
C LEU A 212 -8.37 -10.90 5.17
N PRO A 213 -8.13 -10.38 3.97
CA PRO A 213 -7.43 -11.11 2.92
C PRO A 213 -6.04 -11.53 3.42
N LYS A 214 -5.66 -12.78 3.19
CA LYS A 214 -4.37 -13.32 3.67
C LYS A 214 -3.19 -12.92 2.80
N GLU A 215 -3.46 -12.61 1.53
CA GLU A 215 -2.46 -12.39 0.49
C GLU A 215 -2.08 -10.91 0.32
N LEU A 216 -2.79 -10.02 1.02
CA LEU A 216 -2.52 -8.59 1.00
C LEU A 216 -1.79 -8.15 2.27
N GLU A 217 -0.78 -7.32 2.12
CA GLU A 217 -0.22 -6.60 3.26
C GLU A 217 -1.29 -5.71 3.87
N LYS A 218 -1.35 -5.70 5.21
CA LYS A 218 -2.36 -4.92 5.92
C LYS A 218 -2.05 -3.43 5.79
N PRO A 219 -2.93 -2.62 5.17
CA PRO A 219 -2.75 -1.17 5.15
C PRO A 219 -3.12 -0.55 6.51
N VAL A 220 -2.89 0.73 6.63
CA VAL A 220 -3.36 1.52 7.78
C VAL A 220 -4.83 1.89 7.53
N TYR A 221 -5.74 1.39 8.37
CA TYR A 221 -7.17 1.69 8.29
C TYR A 221 -7.46 3.12 8.76
N GLY A 222 -8.33 3.80 8.04
CA GLY A 222 -8.74 5.17 8.38
C GLY A 222 -7.79 6.26 7.88
N ILE A 223 -6.77 5.91 7.11
CA ILE A 223 -5.78 6.88 6.61
C ILE A 223 -6.41 7.88 5.62
N TYR A 224 -7.36 7.44 4.81
CA TYR A 224 -8.09 8.29 3.88
C TYR A 224 -9.00 9.29 4.60
N GLU A 225 -9.64 8.86 5.67
CA GLU A 225 -10.61 9.63 6.45
C GLU A 225 -9.95 10.62 7.42
N LEU A 226 -8.61 10.59 7.56
CA LEU A 226 -7.89 11.54 8.41
C LEU A 226 -8.05 12.99 7.94
N PRO A 227 -8.22 13.94 8.86
CA PRO A 227 -8.13 15.36 8.53
C PRO A 227 -6.73 15.69 7.99
N LYS A 228 -6.63 16.36 6.84
CA LYS A 228 -5.34 16.75 6.22
C LYS A 228 -4.42 17.57 7.14
N ASN A 229 -4.99 18.30 8.10
CA ASN A 229 -4.27 19.19 9.01
C ASN A 229 -4.32 18.67 10.46
N ALA A 230 -4.38 17.35 10.67
CA ALA A 230 -4.39 16.79 12.01
C ALA A 230 -3.13 17.19 12.78
N LYS A 231 -3.31 17.76 13.98
CA LYS A 231 -2.19 18.14 14.86
C LYS A 231 -1.61 16.96 15.62
N ALA A 232 -2.46 15.97 15.87
CA ALA A 232 -2.07 14.70 16.47
C ALA A 232 -2.93 13.59 15.91
N VAL A 233 -2.37 12.40 15.75
CA VAL A 233 -3.07 11.20 15.29
C VAL A 233 -2.79 10.06 16.24
N ALA A 234 -3.85 9.41 16.72
CA ALA A 234 -3.71 8.19 17.51
C ALA A 234 -3.52 6.97 16.59
N ILE A 235 -2.67 6.06 17.00
CA ILE A 235 -2.38 4.80 16.31
C ILE A 235 -2.87 3.68 17.20
N CYS A 236 -3.94 3.00 16.79
CA CYS A 236 -4.62 1.95 17.54
C CYS A 236 -4.32 0.56 16.95
N GLU A 237 -4.50 -0.47 17.76
CA GLU A 237 -4.43 -1.85 17.31
C GLU A 237 -5.69 -2.23 16.53
N GLY A 238 -6.86 -2.00 17.10
CA GLY A 238 -8.16 -2.37 16.59
C GLY A 238 -8.91 -1.23 15.89
N VAL A 239 -9.82 -1.62 14.99
CA VAL A 239 -10.66 -0.66 14.26
C VAL A 239 -11.63 0.05 15.19
N PHE A 240 -12.27 -0.67 16.13
CA PHE A 240 -13.21 -0.06 17.06
C PHE A 240 -12.54 0.94 18.00
N ASP A 241 -11.29 0.69 18.40
CA ASP A 241 -10.49 1.62 19.21
C ASP A 241 -10.26 2.94 18.49
N ALA A 242 -9.83 2.85 17.23
CA ALA A 242 -9.63 4.04 16.41
C ALA A 242 -10.94 4.83 16.20
N LEU A 243 -12.04 4.12 15.89
CA LEU A 243 -13.35 4.76 15.70
C LEU A 243 -13.91 5.38 16.98
N THR A 244 -13.61 4.80 18.14
CA THR A 244 -13.96 5.38 19.45
C THR A 244 -13.20 6.67 19.71
N LEU A 245 -11.90 6.69 19.43
CA LEU A 245 -11.11 7.92 19.55
C LEU A 245 -11.60 8.99 18.56
N VAL A 246 -11.95 8.62 17.33
CA VAL A 246 -12.56 9.54 16.37
C VAL A 246 -13.88 10.10 16.88
N LYS A 247 -14.74 9.27 17.50
CA LYS A 247 -15.97 9.73 18.17
C LYS A 247 -15.67 10.76 19.24
N TYR A 248 -14.58 10.60 19.97
CA TYR A 248 -14.16 11.54 21.03
C TYR A 248 -13.41 12.75 20.50
N GLY A 249 -13.30 12.92 19.16
CA GLY A 249 -12.68 14.08 18.54
C GLY A 249 -11.17 13.94 18.32
N GLN A 250 -10.57 12.79 18.65
CA GLN A 250 -9.17 12.50 18.42
C GLN A 250 -9.00 11.79 17.08
N PRO A 251 -8.36 12.39 16.05
CA PRO A 251 -8.03 11.69 14.82
C PRO A 251 -7.24 10.42 15.09
N ALA A 252 -7.67 9.30 14.50
CA ALA A 252 -7.06 8.01 14.78
C ALA A 252 -7.05 7.11 13.54
N VAL A 253 -6.11 6.16 13.53
CA VAL A 253 -5.97 5.08 12.54
C VAL A 253 -5.80 3.74 13.24
N ALA A 254 -6.10 2.63 12.53
CA ALA A 254 -5.92 1.30 13.08
C ALA A 254 -4.99 0.43 12.23
N LEU A 255 -4.28 -0.49 12.89
CA LEU A 255 -3.25 -1.35 12.29
C LEU A 255 -3.72 -2.79 12.04
N PHE A 256 -4.94 -3.16 12.45
CA PHE A 256 -5.39 -4.56 12.44
C PHE A 256 -4.40 -5.53 13.14
N GLY A 257 -3.80 -5.07 14.22
CA GLY A 257 -2.77 -5.75 15.00
C GLY A 257 -1.69 -4.77 15.49
N THR A 258 -0.55 -5.29 15.92
CA THR A 258 0.50 -4.53 16.60
C THR A 258 1.46 -3.76 15.66
N GLY A 259 1.10 -3.64 14.39
CA GLY A 259 1.86 -2.89 13.39
C GLY A 259 2.96 -3.71 12.68
N THR A 260 3.11 -3.46 11.39
CA THR A 260 4.13 -4.04 10.51
C THR A 260 5.12 -2.98 10.03
N PRO A 261 6.31 -3.35 9.54
CA PRO A 261 7.22 -2.40 8.89
C PRO A 261 6.56 -1.63 7.74
N TYR A 262 5.74 -2.30 6.95
CA TYR A 262 4.97 -1.70 5.86
C TYR A 262 4.03 -0.59 6.36
N GLN A 263 3.25 -0.84 7.42
CA GLN A 263 2.36 0.16 8.01
C GLN A 263 3.12 1.35 8.61
N ILE A 264 4.30 1.11 9.19
CA ILE A 264 5.16 2.19 9.69
C ILE A 264 5.59 3.11 8.54
N GLU A 265 5.98 2.55 7.41
CA GLU A 265 6.34 3.35 6.23
C GLU A 265 5.12 4.09 5.64
N GLN A 266 3.93 3.48 5.64
CA GLN A 266 2.70 4.18 5.26
C GLN A 266 2.43 5.39 6.18
N ILE A 267 2.55 5.21 7.50
CA ILE A 267 2.37 6.31 8.47
C ILE A 267 3.35 7.44 8.18
N LYS A 268 4.63 7.15 8.07
CA LYS A 268 5.66 8.15 7.76
C LYS A 268 5.38 8.92 6.47
N ARG A 269 4.92 8.23 5.45
CA ARG A 269 4.75 8.78 4.13
C ARG A 269 3.50 9.62 3.99
N TYR A 270 2.41 9.19 4.61
CA TYR A 270 1.09 9.73 4.33
C TYR A 270 0.46 10.50 5.49
N ILE A 271 0.92 10.30 6.72
CA ILE A 271 0.39 11.01 7.88
C ILE A 271 1.35 12.11 8.30
N GLN A 272 1.02 13.34 7.91
CA GLN A 272 1.83 14.54 8.21
C GLN A 272 1.40 15.19 9.52
N ALA A 273 1.37 14.43 10.61
CA ALA A 273 1.06 14.96 11.95
C ALA A 273 2.34 15.12 12.79
N PRO A 274 2.53 16.24 13.50
CA PRO A 274 3.70 16.42 14.35
C PRO A 274 3.70 15.55 15.61
N ILE A 275 2.56 14.95 15.97
CA ILE A 275 2.38 14.14 17.18
C ILE A 275 1.65 12.85 16.85
N TYR A 276 2.16 11.74 17.34
CA TYR A 276 1.45 10.47 17.35
C TYR A 276 1.18 10.00 18.79
N TYR A 277 -0.04 9.59 19.04
CA TYR A 277 -0.44 8.93 20.28
C TYR A 277 -0.49 7.42 20.07
N LEU A 278 0.35 6.69 20.78
CA LEU A 278 0.39 5.23 20.71
C LEU A 278 -0.70 4.68 21.65
N ALA A 279 -1.71 4.06 21.05
CA ALA A 279 -2.93 3.58 21.71
C ALA A 279 -3.17 2.11 21.39
N LEU A 280 -2.14 1.28 21.57
CA LEU A 280 -2.23 -0.17 21.43
C LEU A 280 -2.73 -0.79 22.74
N ASP A 281 -3.17 -2.05 22.70
CA ASP A 281 -3.72 -2.76 23.82
C ASP A 281 -2.71 -2.87 24.99
N ASN A 282 -3.20 -2.85 26.21
CA ASN A 282 -2.36 -2.93 27.42
C ASN A 282 -1.99 -4.38 27.74
N ASP A 283 -1.29 -5.05 26.80
CA ASP A 283 -0.80 -6.41 26.94
C ASP A 283 0.65 -6.55 26.40
N GLU A 284 1.24 -7.72 26.53
CA GLU A 284 2.61 -7.99 26.07
C GLU A 284 2.78 -7.78 24.54
N ALA A 285 1.76 -8.08 23.75
CA ALA A 285 1.79 -7.90 22.29
C ALA A 285 1.74 -6.42 21.91
N GLY A 286 0.86 -5.65 22.55
CA GLY A 286 0.76 -4.20 22.42
C GLY A 286 2.05 -3.49 22.83
N GLU A 287 2.69 -3.90 23.95
CA GLU A 287 3.97 -3.32 24.38
C GLU A 287 5.07 -3.53 23.32
N LYS A 288 5.17 -4.73 22.75
CA LYS A 288 6.09 -5.02 21.64
C LYS A 288 5.76 -4.18 20.40
N GLY A 289 4.48 -3.97 20.13
CA GLY A 289 3.99 -3.09 19.06
C GLY A 289 4.40 -1.62 19.28
N ILE A 290 4.16 -1.10 20.49
CA ILE A 290 4.57 0.26 20.89
C ILE A 290 6.08 0.45 20.69
N ASN A 291 6.90 -0.48 21.15
CA ASN A 291 8.34 -0.42 20.99
C ASN A 291 8.76 -0.43 19.50
N ARG A 292 8.07 -1.20 18.66
CA ARG A 292 8.27 -1.21 17.20
C ARG A 292 7.91 0.14 16.57
N LEU A 293 6.74 0.68 16.90
CA LEU A 293 6.29 1.99 16.41
C LEU A 293 7.24 3.10 16.86
N ARG A 294 7.65 3.13 18.12
CA ARG A 294 8.63 4.10 18.63
C ARG A 294 9.93 4.04 17.84
N LYS A 295 10.48 2.84 17.63
CA LYS A 295 11.71 2.67 16.84
C LYS A 295 11.55 3.17 15.40
N GLY A 296 10.40 2.88 14.79
CA GLY A 296 10.12 3.23 13.40
C GLY A 296 9.79 4.71 13.20
N LEU A 297 9.06 5.36 14.12
CA LEU A 297 8.49 6.68 13.93
C LEU A 297 9.23 7.82 14.67
N LYS A 298 10.23 7.52 15.52
CA LYS A 298 10.94 8.50 16.36
C LYS A 298 11.59 9.67 15.61
N SER A 299 11.87 9.51 14.32
CA SER A 299 12.44 10.57 13.48
C SER A 299 11.38 11.39 12.73
N SER A 300 10.10 10.98 12.81
CA SER A 300 9.02 11.57 12.03
C SER A 300 8.10 12.48 12.83
N ALA A 301 7.93 12.22 14.13
CA ALA A 301 7.02 12.96 15.00
C ALA A 301 7.39 12.79 16.47
N PHE A 302 6.77 13.61 17.35
CA PHE A 302 6.75 13.37 18.78
C PHE A 302 5.80 12.21 19.10
N LEU A 303 6.24 11.31 19.95
CA LEU A 303 5.50 10.08 20.29
C LEU A 303 5.12 10.09 21.75
N PHE A 304 3.84 9.98 22.03
CA PHE A 304 3.29 9.86 23.37
C PHE A 304 2.50 8.56 23.47
N GLU A 305 2.35 8.04 24.67
CA GLU A 305 1.59 6.82 24.96
C GLU A 305 0.49 7.15 25.97
N TYR A 306 -0.72 6.64 25.75
CA TYR A 306 -1.78 6.73 26.74
C TYR A 306 -1.50 5.81 27.93
N LYS A 307 -1.57 6.36 29.12
CA LYS A 307 -1.45 5.66 30.40
C LYS A 307 -2.67 5.88 31.28
N GLY A 308 -2.93 4.91 32.14
CA GLY A 308 -4.05 4.97 33.08
C GLY A 308 -5.30 4.23 32.57
N MET A 309 -5.19 3.43 31.50
CA MET A 309 -6.26 2.51 31.13
C MET A 309 -6.49 1.47 32.24
N PRO A 310 -7.74 1.11 32.54
CA PRO A 310 -8.04 -0.02 33.43
C PRO A 310 -7.41 -1.32 32.91
N ASP A 311 -7.05 -2.22 33.82
CA ASP A 311 -6.48 -3.51 33.45
C ASP A 311 -7.44 -4.29 32.54
N GLY A 312 -6.95 -4.78 31.40
CA GLY A 312 -7.69 -5.56 30.43
C GLY A 312 -8.70 -4.79 29.59
N ALA A 313 -8.79 -3.45 29.72
CA ALA A 313 -9.60 -2.61 28.87
C ALA A 313 -8.85 -2.20 27.60
N ASP A 314 -9.58 -2.05 26.51
CA ASP A 314 -9.14 -1.38 25.28
C ASP A 314 -9.76 0.03 25.16
N MET A 315 -9.37 0.81 24.16
CA MET A 315 -9.88 2.17 23.97
C MET A 315 -11.39 2.19 23.67
N ASN A 316 -11.97 1.13 23.12
CA ASN A 316 -13.39 1.04 22.84
C ASN A 316 -14.23 0.79 24.11
N ASP A 317 -13.62 0.26 25.18
CA ASP A 317 -14.30 0.04 26.47
C ASP A 317 -14.43 1.32 27.31
N LEU A 318 -13.70 2.39 26.98
CA LEU A 318 -13.67 3.62 27.76
C LEU A 318 -14.88 4.53 27.49
N SER A 319 -15.46 5.11 28.56
CA SER A 319 -16.32 6.29 28.41
C SER A 319 -15.50 7.53 28.01
N TYR A 320 -16.18 8.58 27.55
CA TYR A 320 -15.50 9.86 27.24
C TYR A 320 -14.77 10.45 28.43
N GLU A 321 -15.35 10.38 29.61
CA GLU A 321 -14.77 10.86 30.88
C GLU A 321 -13.52 10.06 31.25
N GLN A 322 -13.58 8.72 31.08
CA GLN A 322 -12.40 7.85 31.31
C GLN A 322 -11.29 8.16 30.31
N PHE A 323 -11.63 8.34 29.04
CA PHE A 323 -10.66 8.75 28.03
C PHE A 323 -9.99 10.08 28.37
N GLN A 324 -10.75 11.09 28.81
CA GLN A 324 -10.20 12.38 29.22
C GLN A 324 -9.31 12.30 30.47
N ALA A 325 -9.49 11.30 31.30
CA ALA A 325 -8.67 11.08 32.50
C ALA A 325 -7.34 10.37 32.19
N LEU A 326 -7.14 9.86 30.96
CA LEU A 326 -5.87 9.25 30.55
C LEU A 326 -4.75 10.30 30.53
N THR A 327 -3.56 9.87 30.91
CA THR A 327 -2.35 10.70 30.83
C THR A 327 -1.54 10.33 29.59
N LEU A 328 -0.80 11.30 29.07
CA LEU A 328 0.13 11.12 27.96
C LEU A 328 1.57 11.18 28.49
N VAL A 329 2.38 10.18 28.16
CA VAL A 329 3.78 10.06 28.55
C VAL A 329 4.69 9.80 27.36
#